data_cc16038e54fb0b35e9f866d0db2a22db
#
_entry.id   cc16038e54fb0b35e9f866d0db2a22db
#
_cell.length_a   1.000
_cell.length_b   1.000
_cell.length_c   1.000
_cell.angle_alpha   90.00
_cell.angle_beta   90.00
_cell.angle_gamma   90.00
#
_symmetry.space_group_name_H-M   'P 1'
#
loop_
_entity.id
_entity.type
_entity.pdbx_description
1 polymer ?
#
loop_
_entity_poly.entity_id
_entity_poly.type
_entity_poly.pdbx_seq_one_letter_code
_entity_poly.pdbx_strand_id
1 'polypeptide(L)'
;AVTAVSFEEFKGEAMAMGEKTPIAVSNAAAASRMAIGEALTNLVSADVNLDRIILSANWMGACGAKGQDAALYDGVSAASCFCQELGVSIPVGKDSLSMKTSWKDQAGEAKTVVSPVSLVVSAAAPVYDIRNNLLPMFAETVRDSSLLLIDLGHGKDRLGGSVYSQVTQRFDSVTPDMEDPKELKKFLELIRSLSAKGAILAYHDRSDGGLAAALCEMMFASHVGVEIVADALVSKDRTLNQALFNEELGAVIQVARGRAAEVERDFEAAGMGWSLKYLGNLTQDDHLNIYLEGKCVLSEDRVDLQKAWNEVSWQIARMRDNPECADSEYALISDKHNGGLVLTMGFDPEENLAAPFINTGVRPKVAILREQGVNSQNEMASAFLQAGFDAVDVHMTDLLEGRAKLADFVGLAACGGFSCGDVLGAGGGWAKTILHNAKLQSSFRRFFETPTTFTLGVCNGCQMISQLKDLIPGAEHWPAFVRNLSEQFEARLVNVKILESPSIFFTDMTGAIL
;
A
#
# COMPACT_ATOMS: atom_id res chain seq x y z
N ALA A 1 1.15 -5.32 -1.66
CA ALA A 1 2.30 -4.41 -1.47
C ALA A 1 3.58 -5.09 -1.95
N VAL A 2 4.52 -4.32 -2.52
CA VAL A 2 5.84 -4.79 -2.95
C VAL A 2 6.89 -3.88 -2.34
N THR A 3 7.94 -4.47 -1.75
CA THR A 3 9.06 -3.74 -1.15
C THR A 3 10.37 -4.22 -1.73
N ALA A 4 11.34 -3.31 -1.89
CA ALA A 4 12.70 -3.66 -2.27
C ALA A 4 13.48 -4.20 -1.06
N VAL A 5 14.37 -5.17 -1.27
CA VAL A 5 15.23 -5.72 -0.20
C VAL A 5 16.49 -4.89 0.02
N SER A 6 16.88 -4.06 -0.95
CA SER A 6 18.03 -3.14 -0.84
C SER A 6 17.88 -1.96 -1.80
N PHE A 7 18.77 -0.99 -1.71
CA PHE A 7 18.88 0.12 -2.66
C PHE A 7 19.76 -0.20 -3.88
N GLU A 8 20.42 -1.35 -3.90
CA GLU A 8 21.40 -1.73 -4.92
C GLU A 8 20.87 -2.80 -5.90
N GLU A 9 19.82 -3.53 -5.50
CA GLU A 9 19.24 -4.60 -6.30
C GLU A 9 17.73 -4.37 -6.49
N PHE A 10 17.19 -4.88 -7.60
CA PHE A 10 15.76 -4.81 -7.89
C PHE A 10 14.95 -6.01 -7.35
N LYS A 11 15.57 -6.86 -6.55
CA LYS A 11 14.84 -7.92 -5.84
C LYS A 11 13.94 -7.35 -4.77
N GLY A 12 12.87 -8.06 -4.47
CA GLY A 12 11.87 -7.60 -3.52
C GLY A 12 11.13 -8.72 -2.82
N GLU A 13 10.17 -8.30 -2.03
CA GLU A 13 9.16 -9.16 -1.41
C GLU A 13 7.78 -8.59 -1.71
N ALA A 14 6.83 -9.47 -2.02
CA ALA A 14 5.43 -9.11 -2.21
C ALA A 14 4.56 -9.71 -1.13
N MET A 15 3.57 -8.94 -0.68
CA MET A 15 2.51 -9.39 0.23
C MET A 15 1.15 -8.98 -0.32
N ALA A 16 0.18 -9.89 -0.21
CA ALA A 16 -1.22 -9.66 -0.53
C ALA A 16 -2.11 -10.29 0.54
N MET A 17 -3.34 -9.85 0.61
CA MET A 17 -4.35 -10.39 1.53
C MET A 17 -5.57 -10.86 0.75
N GLY A 18 -6.29 -11.82 1.32
CA GLY A 18 -7.60 -12.25 0.86
C GLY A 18 -8.48 -12.63 2.04
N GLU A 19 -9.76 -12.30 1.93
CA GLU A 19 -10.80 -12.69 2.88
C GLU A 19 -12.17 -12.69 2.19
N LYS A 20 -13.05 -13.59 2.54
CA LYS A 20 -14.43 -13.69 2.01
C LYS A 20 -15.41 -14.13 3.11
N THR A 21 -15.34 -13.43 4.23
CA THR A 21 -16.14 -13.71 5.42
C THR A 21 -17.67 -13.77 5.17
N PRO A 22 -18.29 -12.87 4.39
CA PRO A 22 -19.72 -12.94 4.14
C PRO A 22 -20.19 -14.26 3.47
N ILE A 23 -19.33 -14.88 2.67
CA ILE A 23 -19.60 -16.19 2.06
C ILE A 23 -19.73 -17.28 3.13
N ALA A 24 -18.94 -17.20 4.21
CA ALA A 24 -18.92 -18.22 5.26
C ALA A 24 -20.22 -18.33 6.05
N VAL A 25 -21.08 -17.32 5.99
CA VAL A 25 -22.44 -17.40 6.57
C VAL A 25 -23.26 -18.55 5.95
N SER A 26 -23.04 -18.79 4.65
CA SER A 26 -23.74 -19.85 3.89
C SER A 26 -22.83 -21.04 3.59
N ASN A 27 -21.54 -20.82 3.34
CA ASN A 27 -20.59 -21.85 2.91
C ASN A 27 -19.16 -21.53 3.36
N ALA A 28 -18.77 -22.01 4.54
CA ALA A 28 -17.45 -21.78 5.10
C ALA A 28 -16.32 -22.42 4.28
N ALA A 29 -16.60 -23.54 3.61
CA ALA A 29 -15.64 -24.20 2.73
C ALA A 29 -15.32 -23.34 1.49
N ALA A 30 -16.36 -22.80 0.83
CA ALA A 30 -16.19 -21.88 -0.30
C ALA A 30 -15.49 -20.60 0.15
N ALA A 31 -15.88 -20.00 1.28
CA ALA A 31 -15.23 -18.80 1.82
C ALA A 31 -13.73 -18.99 1.98
N SER A 32 -13.30 -20.16 2.46
CA SER A 32 -11.88 -20.47 2.66
C SER A 32 -11.11 -20.59 1.35
N ARG A 33 -11.68 -21.27 0.35
CA ARG A 33 -11.06 -21.36 -0.99
C ARG A 33 -11.01 -20.00 -1.67
N MET A 34 -12.05 -19.21 -1.55
CA MET A 34 -12.14 -17.88 -2.13
C MET A 34 -11.14 -16.90 -1.48
N ALA A 35 -10.99 -16.94 -0.15
CA ALA A 35 -10.00 -16.11 0.55
C ALA A 35 -8.56 -16.43 0.12
N ILE A 36 -8.23 -17.72 -0.02
CA ILE A 36 -6.92 -18.13 -0.55
C ILE A 36 -6.78 -17.69 -2.01
N GLY A 37 -7.80 -17.88 -2.83
CA GLY A 37 -7.81 -17.49 -4.23
C GLY A 37 -7.60 -15.99 -4.41
N GLU A 38 -8.30 -15.15 -3.65
CA GLU A 38 -8.15 -13.70 -3.68
C GLU A 38 -6.74 -13.24 -3.30
N ALA A 39 -6.17 -13.80 -2.22
CA ALA A 39 -4.79 -13.49 -1.85
C ALA A 39 -3.81 -13.80 -2.99
N LEU A 40 -4.03 -14.89 -3.72
CA LEU A 40 -3.16 -15.32 -4.83
C LEU A 40 -3.40 -14.52 -6.12
N THR A 41 -4.65 -14.20 -6.48
CA THR A 41 -4.96 -13.36 -7.64
C THR A 41 -4.43 -11.94 -7.48
N ASN A 42 -4.43 -11.42 -6.25
CA ASN A 42 -3.81 -10.15 -5.93
C ASN A 42 -2.27 -10.24 -5.98
N LEU A 43 -1.67 -11.27 -5.36
CA LEU A 43 -0.22 -11.43 -5.27
C LEU A 43 0.45 -11.56 -6.65
N VAL A 44 -0.21 -12.21 -7.62
CA VAL A 44 0.36 -12.51 -8.94
C VAL A 44 0.58 -11.26 -9.80
N SER A 45 0.02 -10.12 -9.42
CA SER A 45 0.33 -8.82 -10.03
C SER A 45 1.81 -8.45 -9.92
N ALA A 46 2.51 -8.95 -8.89
CA ALA A 46 3.94 -8.78 -8.72
C ALA A 46 4.76 -9.88 -9.44
N ASP A 47 6.03 -9.59 -9.73
CA ASP A 47 6.96 -10.54 -10.38
C ASP A 47 7.44 -11.62 -9.41
N VAL A 48 6.49 -12.37 -8.84
CA VAL A 48 6.72 -13.35 -7.77
C VAL A 48 7.22 -14.70 -8.29
N ASN A 49 7.97 -15.38 -7.44
CA ASN A 49 8.29 -16.80 -7.61
C ASN A 49 7.12 -17.65 -7.10
N LEU A 50 6.33 -18.23 -8.02
CA LEU A 50 5.15 -19.02 -7.68
C LEU A 50 5.45 -20.25 -6.81
N ASP A 51 6.63 -20.87 -6.96
CA ASP A 51 7.04 -22.05 -6.19
C ASP A 51 7.44 -21.70 -4.74
N ARG A 52 7.54 -20.42 -4.42
CA ARG A 52 7.95 -19.93 -3.09
C ARG A 52 6.86 -19.13 -2.38
N ILE A 53 5.64 -19.23 -2.84
CA ILE A 53 4.50 -18.62 -2.15
C ILE A 53 4.27 -19.35 -0.83
N ILE A 54 4.17 -18.59 0.24
CA ILE A 54 3.76 -19.05 1.56
C ILE A 54 2.56 -18.22 2.05
N LEU A 55 1.70 -18.88 2.83
CA LEU A 55 0.50 -18.25 3.38
C LEU A 55 0.57 -18.21 4.90
N SER A 56 -0.02 -17.17 5.48
CA SER A 56 -0.38 -17.12 6.90
C SER A 56 -1.90 -17.07 7.00
N ALA A 57 -2.50 -17.90 7.86
CA ALA A 57 -3.95 -18.01 8.02
C ALA A 57 -4.37 -17.53 9.40
N ASN A 58 -5.26 -16.52 9.44
CA ASN A 58 -5.88 -16.05 10.68
C ASN A 58 -7.35 -16.50 10.69
N TRP A 59 -7.66 -17.41 11.59
CA TRP A 59 -9.01 -17.91 11.79
C TRP A 59 -9.69 -17.19 12.94
N MET A 60 -10.94 -16.82 12.75
CA MET A 60 -11.79 -16.25 13.79
C MET A 60 -13.13 -16.97 13.78
N GLY A 61 -13.66 -17.28 14.96
CA GLY A 61 -14.91 -18.00 15.10
C GLY A 61 -15.44 -17.97 16.53
N ALA A 62 -16.70 -18.30 16.68
CA ALA A 62 -17.36 -18.40 17.99
C ALA A 62 -17.58 -19.88 18.34
N CYS A 63 -16.51 -20.60 18.66
CA CYS A 63 -16.59 -22.02 19.02
C CYS A 63 -17.55 -22.26 20.18
N GLY A 64 -18.31 -23.37 20.09
CA GLY A 64 -19.41 -23.70 21.00
C GLY A 64 -20.74 -23.01 20.67
N ALA A 65 -20.77 -22.04 19.74
CA ALA A 65 -22.02 -21.51 19.22
C ALA A 65 -22.57 -22.44 18.13
N LYS A 66 -23.90 -22.50 18.02
CA LYS A 66 -24.60 -23.42 17.12
C LYS A 66 -24.09 -23.29 15.67
N GLY A 67 -23.55 -24.37 15.12
CA GLY A 67 -23.07 -24.49 13.73
C GLY A 67 -21.66 -23.96 13.51
N GLN A 68 -21.04 -23.19 14.44
CA GLN A 68 -19.73 -22.55 14.21
C GLN A 68 -18.58 -23.56 14.24
N ASP A 69 -18.65 -24.60 15.08
CA ASP A 69 -17.60 -25.63 15.12
C ASP A 69 -17.56 -26.46 13.82
N ALA A 70 -18.73 -26.78 13.26
CA ALA A 70 -18.84 -27.48 11.98
C ALA A 70 -18.31 -26.55 10.83
N ALA A 71 -18.74 -25.31 10.82
CA ALA A 71 -18.28 -24.34 9.81
C ALA A 71 -16.75 -24.14 9.87
N LEU A 72 -16.15 -24.08 11.06
CA LEU A 72 -14.69 -24.01 11.21
C LEU A 72 -14.01 -25.27 10.66
N TYR A 73 -14.53 -26.45 11.01
CA TYR A 73 -13.99 -27.71 10.50
C TYR A 73 -14.05 -27.79 8.97
N ASP A 74 -15.18 -27.45 8.37
CA ASP A 74 -15.38 -27.45 6.92
C ASP A 74 -14.44 -26.46 6.23
N GLY A 75 -14.31 -25.25 6.79
CA GLY A 75 -13.41 -24.23 6.28
C GLY A 75 -11.94 -24.65 6.32
N VAL A 76 -11.46 -25.16 7.46
CA VAL A 76 -10.08 -25.64 7.62
C VAL A 76 -9.80 -26.83 6.71
N SER A 77 -10.73 -27.78 6.62
CA SER A 77 -10.59 -28.94 5.74
C SER A 77 -10.49 -28.53 4.28
N ALA A 78 -11.35 -27.60 3.83
CA ALA A 78 -11.32 -27.07 2.47
C ALA A 78 -10.01 -26.33 2.18
N ALA A 79 -9.54 -25.46 3.07
CA ALA A 79 -8.28 -24.75 2.93
C ALA A 79 -7.10 -25.72 2.82
N SER A 80 -7.07 -26.75 3.67
CA SER A 80 -6.00 -27.76 3.66
C SER A 80 -5.93 -28.52 2.34
N CYS A 81 -7.05 -29.05 1.86
CA CYS A 81 -7.10 -29.77 0.58
C CYS A 81 -6.72 -28.85 -0.58
N PHE A 82 -7.27 -27.64 -0.60
CA PHE A 82 -7.02 -26.66 -1.67
C PHE A 82 -5.53 -26.26 -1.76
N CYS A 83 -4.90 -25.97 -0.61
CA CYS A 83 -3.49 -25.63 -0.55
C CYS A 83 -2.58 -26.80 -0.99
N GLN A 84 -2.92 -28.04 -0.62
CA GLN A 84 -2.16 -29.23 -1.05
C GLN A 84 -2.19 -29.39 -2.57
N GLU A 85 -3.34 -29.20 -3.21
CA GLU A 85 -3.48 -29.29 -4.66
C GLU A 85 -2.81 -28.13 -5.40
N LEU A 86 -2.82 -26.93 -4.83
CA LEU A 86 -2.09 -25.78 -5.37
C LEU A 86 -0.57 -25.91 -5.22
N GLY A 87 -0.10 -26.66 -4.22
CA GLY A 87 1.31 -26.77 -3.88
C GLY A 87 1.82 -25.60 -3.03
N VAL A 88 0.92 -24.90 -2.30
CA VAL A 88 1.27 -23.83 -1.37
C VAL A 88 1.13 -24.28 0.08
N SER A 89 1.86 -23.67 0.99
CA SER A 89 1.84 -24.04 2.42
C SER A 89 1.35 -22.90 3.33
N ILE A 90 0.77 -23.29 4.46
CA ILE A 90 0.38 -22.39 5.56
C ILE A 90 1.24 -22.76 6.78
N PRO A 91 2.51 -22.30 6.85
CA PRO A 91 3.42 -22.66 7.94
C PRO A 91 3.09 -21.95 9.25
N VAL A 92 2.39 -20.85 9.22
CA VAL A 92 2.03 -20.05 10.40
C VAL A 92 0.60 -19.52 10.29
N GLY A 93 0.05 -19.16 11.43
CA GLY A 93 -1.26 -18.54 11.55
C GLY A 93 -1.62 -18.35 13.00
N LYS A 94 -2.83 -17.87 13.23
CA LYS A 94 -3.42 -17.79 14.56
C LYS A 94 -4.92 -18.02 14.50
N ASP A 95 -5.51 -18.29 15.65
CA ASP A 95 -6.94 -18.42 15.80
C ASP A 95 -7.47 -17.56 16.97
N SER A 96 -8.72 -17.11 16.82
CA SER A 96 -9.49 -16.42 17.84
C SER A 96 -10.88 -17.06 17.90
N LEU A 97 -11.09 -17.97 18.84
CA LEU A 97 -12.24 -18.89 18.82
C LEU A 97 -13.40 -18.50 19.75
N SER A 98 -13.33 -17.33 20.39
CA SER A 98 -14.39 -16.81 21.27
C SER A 98 -15.02 -15.51 20.72
N MET A 99 -15.22 -15.45 19.42
CA MET A 99 -15.71 -14.26 18.72
C MET A 99 -17.23 -14.07 18.88
N LYS A 100 -17.65 -13.82 20.10
CA LYS A 100 -19.00 -13.39 20.42
C LYS A 100 -19.01 -12.26 21.44
N THR A 101 -19.99 -11.37 21.32
CA THR A 101 -20.20 -10.29 22.28
C THR A 101 -21.57 -10.44 22.89
N SER A 102 -21.66 -10.38 24.23
CA SER A 102 -22.91 -10.41 24.96
C SER A 102 -23.04 -9.18 25.85
N TRP A 103 -24.21 -8.56 25.85
CA TRP A 103 -24.49 -7.37 26.67
C TRP A 103 -25.96 -7.34 27.08
N LYS A 104 -26.31 -6.41 27.95
CA LYS A 104 -27.71 -6.08 28.23
C LYS A 104 -28.03 -4.75 27.54
N ASP A 105 -29.17 -4.68 26.85
CA ASP A 105 -29.63 -3.42 26.27
C ASP A 105 -30.18 -2.46 27.33
N GLN A 106 -30.67 -1.30 26.90
CA GLN A 106 -31.22 -0.29 27.78
C GLN A 106 -32.48 -0.75 28.55
N ALA A 107 -33.18 -1.74 28.05
CA ALA A 107 -34.34 -2.39 28.71
C ALA A 107 -33.91 -3.50 29.67
N GLY A 108 -32.61 -3.82 29.77
CA GLY A 108 -32.07 -4.90 30.58
C GLY A 108 -32.15 -6.29 29.94
N GLU A 109 -32.55 -6.38 28.68
CA GLU A 109 -32.59 -7.64 27.95
C GLU A 109 -31.21 -8.12 27.52
N ALA A 110 -30.94 -9.41 27.70
CA ALA A 110 -29.70 -10.02 27.24
C ALA A 110 -29.65 -10.10 25.69
N LYS A 111 -28.61 -9.51 25.11
CA LYS A 111 -28.32 -9.54 23.66
C LYS A 111 -27.01 -10.27 23.43
N THR A 112 -26.90 -10.98 22.31
CA THR A 112 -25.65 -11.66 21.90
C THR A 112 -25.51 -11.56 20.39
N VAL A 113 -24.31 -11.20 19.94
CA VAL A 113 -23.89 -11.29 18.55
C VAL A 113 -22.79 -12.34 18.46
N VAL A 114 -22.93 -13.22 17.50
CA VAL A 114 -22.00 -14.31 17.18
C VAL A 114 -21.40 -14.00 15.82
N SER A 115 -20.07 -13.88 15.74
CA SER A 115 -19.37 -13.72 14.47
C SER A 115 -19.42 -15.03 13.68
N PRO A 116 -19.68 -15.01 12.37
CA PRO A 116 -19.44 -16.16 11.52
C PRO A 116 -17.96 -16.54 11.50
N VAL A 117 -17.65 -17.76 11.08
CA VAL A 117 -16.25 -18.16 10.82
C VAL A 117 -15.68 -17.23 9.77
N SER A 118 -14.52 -16.68 10.08
CA SER A 118 -13.76 -15.79 9.20
C SER A 118 -12.36 -16.36 8.99
N LEU A 119 -11.88 -16.26 7.75
CA LEU A 119 -10.48 -16.55 7.40
C LEU A 119 -9.89 -15.35 6.71
N VAL A 120 -8.82 -14.79 7.28
CA VAL A 120 -7.96 -13.81 6.62
C VAL A 120 -6.65 -14.48 6.26
N VAL A 121 -6.34 -14.49 4.98
CA VAL A 121 -5.12 -15.07 4.42
C VAL A 121 -4.16 -13.94 4.05
N SER A 122 -2.92 -14.03 4.52
CA SER A 122 -1.82 -13.21 4.01
C SER A 122 -0.91 -14.09 3.17
N ALA A 123 -0.71 -13.75 1.90
CA ALA A 123 0.20 -14.41 0.99
C ALA A 123 1.50 -13.60 0.89
N ALA A 124 2.64 -14.29 0.89
CA ALA A 124 3.95 -13.66 0.72
C ALA A 124 4.80 -14.46 -0.25
N ALA A 125 5.61 -13.77 -1.05
CA ALA A 125 6.56 -14.39 -1.98
C ALA A 125 7.74 -13.47 -2.30
N PRO A 126 8.95 -14.02 -2.60
CA PRO A 126 10.04 -13.25 -3.16
C PRO A 126 9.67 -12.74 -4.57
N VAL A 127 10.11 -11.50 -4.86
CA VAL A 127 9.97 -10.84 -6.16
C VAL A 127 11.31 -10.84 -6.88
N TYR A 128 11.32 -11.23 -8.16
CA TYR A 128 12.54 -11.27 -8.97
C TYR A 128 13.02 -9.88 -9.36
N ASP A 129 12.08 -9.03 -9.81
CA ASP A 129 12.36 -7.64 -10.19
C ASP A 129 11.14 -6.76 -9.87
N ILE A 130 11.31 -5.84 -8.90
CA ILE A 130 10.24 -4.93 -8.46
C ILE A 130 9.75 -3.97 -9.54
N ARG A 131 10.47 -3.80 -10.63
CA ARG A 131 10.10 -2.95 -11.77
C ARG A 131 9.08 -3.62 -12.70
N ASN A 132 8.93 -4.94 -12.61
CA ASN A 132 8.04 -5.75 -13.47
C ASN A 132 6.65 -5.99 -12.83
N ASN A 133 6.23 -5.14 -11.90
CA ASN A 133 4.92 -5.26 -11.29
C ASN A 133 3.83 -4.74 -12.22
N LEU A 134 2.72 -5.46 -12.28
CA LEU A 134 1.50 -4.99 -12.92
C LEU A 134 0.74 -4.06 -11.96
N LEU A 135 0.26 -2.95 -12.48
CA LEU A 135 -0.48 -1.95 -11.72
C LEU A 135 -1.95 -1.94 -12.14
N PRO A 136 -2.88 -1.51 -11.26
CA PRO A 136 -4.28 -1.32 -11.63
C PRO A 136 -4.48 -0.07 -12.51
N MET A 137 -3.47 0.78 -12.62
CA MET A 137 -3.50 1.99 -13.43
C MET A 137 -3.41 1.66 -14.92
N PHE A 138 -4.39 2.11 -15.70
CA PHE A 138 -4.35 1.95 -17.15
C PHE A 138 -3.15 2.66 -17.78
N ALA A 139 -2.50 2.01 -18.74
CA ALA A 139 -1.43 2.61 -19.54
C ALA A 139 -2.02 3.52 -20.60
N GLU A 140 -2.20 4.80 -20.27
CA GLU A 140 -2.83 5.81 -21.15
C GLU A 140 -2.05 6.06 -22.44
N THR A 141 -0.74 5.87 -22.42
CA THR A 141 0.13 6.03 -23.60
C THR A 141 -0.15 4.99 -24.68
N VAL A 142 -0.81 3.88 -24.32
CA VAL A 142 -1.20 2.80 -25.23
C VAL A 142 -2.72 2.81 -25.39
N ARG A 143 -3.26 3.86 -26.02
CA ARG A 143 -4.72 4.02 -26.21
C ARG A 143 -5.32 2.99 -27.16
N ASP A 144 -4.57 2.50 -28.14
CA ASP A 144 -4.99 1.37 -28.99
C ASP A 144 -4.82 0.06 -28.22
N SER A 145 -5.66 -0.12 -27.22
CA SER A 145 -5.67 -1.27 -26.32
C SER A 145 -7.08 -1.84 -26.15
N SER A 146 -7.15 -3.06 -25.65
CA SER A 146 -8.38 -3.75 -25.31
C SER A 146 -8.41 -4.09 -23.82
N LEU A 147 -9.58 -3.99 -23.22
CA LEU A 147 -9.87 -4.48 -21.88
C LEU A 147 -10.45 -5.88 -21.99
N LEU A 148 -9.89 -6.81 -21.23
CA LEU A 148 -10.31 -8.21 -21.18
C LEU A 148 -10.64 -8.59 -19.75
N LEU A 149 -11.72 -9.36 -19.57
CA LEU A 149 -12.05 -10.03 -18.32
C LEU A 149 -11.55 -11.48 -18.38
N ILE A 150 -10.85 -11.90 -17.35
CA ILE A 150 -10.58 -13.31 -17.06
C ILE A 150 -11.56 -13.73 -15.96
N ASP A 151 -12.52 -14.60 -16.30
CA ASP A 151 -13.59 -15.04 -15.41
C ASP A 151 -13.37 -16.51 -15.01
N LEU A 152 -12.98 -16.76 -13.76
CA LEU A 152 -12.78 -18.10 -13.22
C LEU A 152 -14.08 -18.71 -12.68
N GLY A 153 -15.18 -17.96 -12.65
CA GLY A 153 -16.50 -18.40 -12.17
C GLY A 153 -17.30 -19.24 -13.17
N HIS A 154 -16.76 -19.54 -14.36
CA HIS A 154 -17.46 -20.26 -15.45
C HIS A 154 -18.79 -19.64 -15.85
N GLY A 155 -18.94 -18.33 -15.67
CA GLY A 155 -20.19 -17.64 -15.94
C GLY A 155 -21.34 -18.02 -15.01
N LYS A 156 -21.05 -18.57 -13.83
CA LYS A 156 -22.07 -18.85 -12.80
C LYS A 156 -22.59 -17.56 -12.17
N ASP A 157 -21.78 -16.51 -12.11
CA ASP A 157 -22.13 -15.17 -11.62
C ASP A 157 -22.91 -15.19 -10.29
N ARG A 158 -22.41 -15.98 -9.33
CA ARG A 158 -23.03 -16.18 -8.02
C ARG A 158 -22.89 -14.92 -7.17
N LEU A 159 -23.99 -14.46 -6.56
CA LEU A 159 -24.06 -13.22 -5.79
C LEU A 159 -24.07 -13.45 -4.27
N GLY A 160 -24.19 -14.69 -3.80
CA GLY A 160 -24.30 -14.98 -2.37
C GLY A 160 -23.08 -14.51 -1.59
N GLY A 161 -23.27 -13.70 -0.54
CA GLY A 161 -22.22 -13.12 0.26
C GLY A 161 -21.54 -11.88 -0.35
N SER A 162 -21.86 -11.49 -1.59
CA SER A 162 -21.28 -10.30 -2.23
C SER A 162 -21.72 -9.00 -1.57
N VAL A 163 -20.98 -7.92 -1.79
CA VAL A 163 -21.38 -6.55 -1.40
C VAL A 163 -22.74 -6.19 -2.00
N TYR A 164 -23.01 -6.62 -3.24
CA TYR A 164 -24.32 -6.41 -3.86
C TYR A 164 -25.47 -7.05 -3.06
N SER A 165 -25.29 -8.30 -2.61
CA SER A 165 -26.27 -8.98 -1.75
C SER A 165 -26.49 -8.25 -0.43
N GLN A 166 -25.43 -7.74 0.18
CA GLN A 166 -25.49 -7.00 1.44
C GLN A 166 -26.25 -5.68 1.27
N VAL A 167 -25.91 -4.88 0.26
CA VAL A 167 -26.54 -3.58 0.00
C VAL A 167 -28.01 -3.74 -0.38
N THR A 168 -28.36 -4.75 -1.17
CA THR A 168 -29.74 -5.02 -1.57
C THR A 168 -30.54 -5.81 -0.54
N GLN A 169 -29.90 -6.23 0.58
CA GLN A 169 -30.47 -7.06 1.65
C GLN A 169 -31.11 -8.38 1.11
N ARG A 170 -30.53 -8.93 0.05
CA ARG A 170 -30.92 -10.18 -0.56
C ARG A 170 -29.93 -11.26 -0.16
N PHE A 171 -30.34 -12.14 0.76
CA PHE A 171 -29.54 -13.29 1.15
C PHE A 171 -29.69 -14.38 0.09
N ASP A 172 -28.69 -14.52 -0.77
CA ASP A 172 -28.58 -15.66 -1.67
C ASP A 172 -27.64 -16.69 -1.04
N SER A 173 -28.07 -17.95 -1.02
CA SER A 173 -27.27 -19.07 -0.50
C SER A 173 -26.29 -19.64 -1.52
N VAL A 174 -26.40 -19.23 -2.79
CA VAL A 174 -25.49 -19.64 -3.87
C VAL A 174 -24.31 -18.67 -3.93
N THR A 175 -23.20 -19.11 -3.34
CA THR A 175 -22.01 -18.29 -3.17
C THR A 175 -20.97 -18.57 -4.26
N PRO A 176 -20.10 -17.58 -4.59
CA PRO A 176 -18.86 -17.81 -5.33
C PRO A 176 -18.03 -18.91 -4.69
N ASP A 177 -17.29 -19.65 -5.51
CA ASP A 177 -16.41 -20.73 -5.06
C ASP A 177 -15.35 -21.04 -6.13
N MET A 178 -14.11 -21.26 -5.70
CA MET A 178 -13.03 -21.76 -6.56
C MET A 178 -12.96 -23.28 -6.43
N GLU A 179 -13.76 -23.98 -7.23
CA GLU A 179 -13.97 -25.43 -7.09
C GLU A 179 -12.77 -26.24 -7.59
N ASP A 180 -12.04 -25.77 -8.62
CA ASP A 180 -10.87 -26.45 -9.18
C ASP A 180 -9.57 -25.64 -8.94
N PRO A 181 -8.73 -26.05 -7.98
CA PRO A 181 -7.45 -25.40 -7.71
C PRO A 181 -6.47 -25.44 -8.90
N LYS A 182 -6.62 -26.39 -9.82
CA LYS A 182 -5.76 -26.47 -11.01
C LYS A 182 -6.03 -25.34 -11.99
N GLU A 183 -7.27 -24.87 -12.08
CA GLU A 183 -7.60 -23.70 -12.90
C GLU A 183 -6.98 -22.43 -12.32
N LEU A 184 -7.05 -22.24 -11.00
CA LEU A 184 -6.35 -21.13 -10.35
C LEU A 184 -4.84 -21.20 -10.59
N LYS A 185 -4.23 -22.37 -10.45
CA LYS A 185 -2.79 -22.56 -10.73
C LYS A 185 -2.43 -22.15 -12.16
N LYS A 186 -3.18 -22.61 -13.15
CA LYS A 186 -3.00 -22.23 -14.55
C LYS A 186 -3.17 -20.74 -14.78
N PHE A 187 -4.14 -20.12 -14.12
CA PHE A 187 -4.33 -18.67 -14.16
C PHE A 187 -3.06 -17.94 -13.67
N LEU A 188 -2.53 -18.32 -12.50
CA LEU A 188 -1.31 -17.71 -11.95
C LEU A 188 -0.12 -17.86 -12.91
N GLU A 189 0.08 -19.04 -13.48
CA GLU A 189 1.14 -19.32 -14.44
C GLU A 189 0.98 -18.50 -15.73
N LEU A 190 -0.25 -18.36 -16.25
CA LEU A 190 -0.54 -17.55 -17.43
C LEU A 190 -0.26 -16.07 -17.19
N ILE A 191 -0.76 -15.49 -16.08
CA ILE A 191 -0.52 -14.09 -15.75
C ILE A 191 0.97 -13.81 -15.63
N ARG A 192 1.75 -14.68 -14.96
CA ARG A 192 3.20 -14.52 -14.86
C ARG A 192 3.88 -14.62 -16.22
N SER A 193 3.48 -15.58 -17.06
CA SER A 193 4.04 -15.73 -18.41
C SER A 193 3.75 -14.51 -19.30
N LEU A 194 2.51 -14.02 -19.29
CA LEU A 194 2.10 -12.86 -20.09
C LEU A 194 2.75 -11.56 -19.59
N SER A 195 2.87 -11.40 -18.27
CA SER A 195 3.58 -10.29 -17.66
C SER A 195 5.06 -10.27 -18.07
N ALA A 196 5.74 -11.41 -17.98
CA ALA A 196 7.15 -11.55 -18.39
C ALA A 196 7.37 -11.23 -19.90
N LYS A 197 6.36 -11.48 -20.74
CA LYS A 197 6.37 -11.10 -22.17
C LYS A 197 6.03 -9.61 -22.39
N GLY A 198 5.66 -8.85 -21.34
CA GLY A 198 5.13 -7.49 -21.46
C GLY A 198 3.81 -7.44 -22.25
N ALA A 199 2.99 -8.50 -22.18
CA ALA A 199 1.72 -8.57 -22.89
C ALA A 199 0.59 -7.87 -22.13
N ILE A 200 0.67 -7.80 -20.82
CA ILE A 200 -0.29 -7.13 -19.94
C ILE A 200 0.23 -5.73 -19.63
N LEU A 201 -0.59 -4.71 -19.86
CA LEU A 201 -0.28 -3.31 -19.60
C LEU A 201 -0.78 -2.84 -18.24
N ALA A 202 -1.96 -3.33 -17.81
CA ALA A 202 -2.55 -3.08 -16.51
C ALA A 202 -3.30 -4.33 -16.04
N TYR A 203 -3.41 -4.50 -14.73
CA TYR A 203 -4.03 -5.65 -14.09
C TYR A 203 -4.74 -5.24 -12.82
N HIS A 204 -5.97 -5.72 -12.63
CA HIS A 204 -6.70 -5.66 -11.37
C HIS A 204 -7.43 -6.98 -11.14
N ASP A 205 -7.28 -7.60 -9.99
CA ASP A 205 -8.07 -8.77 -9.63
C ASP A 205 -9.55 -8.40 -9.41
N ARG A 206 -10.46 -9.32 -9.71
CA ARG A 206 -11.88 -9.15 -9.40
C ARG A 206 -12.10 -9.61 -7.96
N SER A 207 -12.52 -8.70 -7.11
CA SER A 207 -12.73 -8.88 -5.68
C SER A 207 -14.08 -8.29 -5.26
N ASP A 208 -14.16 -7.65 -4.09
CA ASP A 208 -15.38 -7.05 -3.54
C ASP A 208 -15.97 -6.02 -4.49
N GLY A 209 -17.31 -6.08 -4.68
CA GLY A 209 -18.02 -5.24 -5.65
C GLY A 209 -17.89 -5.70 -7.11
N GLY A 210 -17.14 -6.78 -7.37
CA GLY A 210 -17.06 -7.46 -8.65
C GLY A 210 -16.39 -6.65 -9.77
N LEU A 211 -16.82 -6.91 -11.02
CA LEU A 211 -16.28 -6.25 -12.20
C LEU A 211 -16.49 -4.73 -12.18
N ALA A 212 -17.64 -4.28 -11.66
CA ALA A 212 -17.94 -2.85 -11.62
C ALA A 212 -16.95 -2.09 -10.72
N ALA A 213 -16.66 -2.60 -9.52
CA ALA A 213 -15.68 -2.00 -8.62
C ALA A 213 -14.28 -2.02 -9.23
N ALA A 214 -13.82 -3.16 -9.77
CA ALA A 214 -12.50 -3.27 -10.38
C ALA A 214 -12.30 -2.25 -11.52
N LEU A 215 -13.29 -2.07 -12.41
CA LEU A 215 -13.22 -1.06 -13.47
C LEU A 215 -13.16 0.36 -12.90
N CYS A 216 -14.00 0.67 -11.91
CA CYS A 216 -14.02 1.98 -11.27
C CYS A 216 -12.66 2.29 -10.61
N GLU A 217 -12.10 1.36 -9.86
CA GLU A 217 -10.81 1.53 -9.18
C GLU A 217 -9.66 1.71 -10.17
N MET A 218 -9.67 1.00 -11.29
CA MET A 218 -8.71 1.23 -12.39
C MET A 218 -8.87 2.61 -13.01
N MET A 219 -10.11 3.10 -13.19
CA MET A 219 -10.40 4.46 -13.65
C MET A 219 -9.94 5.51 -12.62
N PHE A 220 -10.16 5.28 -11.31
CA PHE A 220 -9.72 6.20 -10.25
C PHE A 220 -8.20 6.34 -10.23
N ALA A 221 -7.47 5.24 -10.45
CA ALA A 221 -6.02 5.23 -10.49
C ALA A 221 -5.43 5.95 -11.71
N SER A 222 -6.16 5.99 -12.84
CA SER A 222 -5.63 6.47 -14.13
C SER A 222 -6.29 7.74 -14.64
N HIS A 223 -7.41 8.19 -14.07
CA HIS A 223 -8.20 9.32 -14.56
C HIS A 223 -8.60 9.20 -16.04
N VAL A 224 -8.95 7.99 -16.49
CA VAL A 224 -9.32 7.64 -17.86
C VAL A 224 -10.69 6.98 -17.86
N GLY A 225 -11.53 7.32 -18.84
CA GLY A 225 -12.82 6.67 -19.02
C GLY A 225 -12.72 5.30 -19.71
N VAL A 226 -13.76 4.51 -19.57
CA VAL A 226 -13.88 3.20 -20.21
C VAL A 226 -15.24 3.02 -20.89
N GLU A 227 -15.23 2.32 -22.01
CA GLU A 227 -16.42 1.86 -22.71
C GLU A 227 -16.47 0.32 -22.66
N ILE A 228 -17.54 -0.22 -22.11
CA ILE A 228 -17.74 -1.65 -21.92
C ILE A 228 -18.91 -2.12 -22.78
N VAL A 229 -18.71 -3.19 -23.56
CA VAL A 229 -19.74 -3.89 -24.33
C VAL A 229 -20.15 -5.14 -23.56
N ALA A 230 -21.31 -5.07 -22.90
CA ALA A 230 -21.76 -6.10 -21.97
C ALA A 230 -22.45 -7.31 -22.65
N ASP A 231 -22.62 -7.30 -23.98
CA ASP A 231 -23.35 -8.34 -24.72
C ASP A 231 -22.78 -9.76 -24.46
N ALA A 232 -21.45 -9.88 -24.35
CA ALA A 232 -20.79 -11.16 -24.06
C ALA A 232 -20.90 -11.59 -22.59
N LEU A 233 -21.34 -10.70 -21.70
CA LEU A 233 -21.42 -10.93 -20.25
C LEU A 233 -22.83 -11.33 -19.82
N VAL A 234 -23.84 -11.09 -20.63
CA VAL A 234 -25.25 -11.35 -20.34
C VAL A 234 -25.82 -12.48 -21.22
N SER A 235 -26.83 -13.14 -20.71
CA SER A 235 -27.58 -14.16 -21.46
C SER A 235 -29.02 -14.21 -20.96
N LYS A 236 -29.81 -15.12 -21.47
CA LYS A 236 -31.18 -15.34 -20.98
C LYS A 236 -31.23 -15.61 -19.48
N ASP A 237 -30.20 -16.27 -18.95
CA ASP A 237 -30.13 -16.72 -17.54
C ASP A 237 -29.09 -15.89 -16.71
N ARG A 238 -28.48 -14.86 -17.30
CA ARG A 238 -27.47 -13.98 -16.70
C ARG A 238 -27.84 -12.53 -16.90
N THR A 239 -28.18 -11.85 -15.83
CA THR A 239 -28.50 -10.41 -15.85
C THR A 239 -27.24 -9.57 -15.84
N LEU A 240 -27.34 -8.31 -16.29
CA LEU A 240 -26.25 -7.35 -16.23
C LEU A 240 -25.74 -7.14 -14.78
N ASN A 241 -26.66 -7.06 -13.80
CA ASN A 241 -26.27 -6.91 -12.40
C ASN A 241 -25.45 -8.11 -11.90
N GLN A 242 -25.83 -9.35 -12.28
CA GLN A 242 -25.03 -10.52 -11.94
C GLN A 242 -23.64 -10.44 -12.56
N ALA A 243 -23.53 -10.09 -13.83
CA ALA A 243 -22.26 -9.98 -14.52
C ALA A 243 -21.34 -8.88 -13.92
N LEU A 244 -21.93 -7.75 -13.50
CA LEU A 244 -21.15 -6.61 -12.97
C LEU A 244 -20.75 -6.77 -11.51
N PHE A 245 -21.58 -7.41 -10.68
CA PHE A 245 -21.43 -7.40 -9.22
C PHE A 245 -21.17 -8.78 -8.59
N ASN A 246 -20.99 -9.85 -9.40
CA ASN A 246 -20.49 -11.08 -8.84
C ASN A 246 -19.01 -10.96 -8.44
N GLU A 247 -18.67 -11.65 -7.37
CA GLU A 247 -17.33 -11.67 -6.79
C GLU A 247 -16.62 -13.02 -7.02
N GLU A 248 -16.91 -13.66 -8.14
CA GLU A 248 -16.13 -14.83 -8.60
C GLU A 248 -14.68 -14.41 -8.84
N LEU A 249 -13.70 -15.29 -8.58
CA LEU A 249 -12.31 -14.97 -8.86
C LEU A 249 -12.08 -14.64 -10.34
N GLY A 250 -11.11 -13.82 -10.60
CA GLY A 250 -10.75 -13.40 -11.94
C GLY A 250 -9.94 -12.10 -11.94
N ALA A 251 -9.80 -11.50 -13.10
CA ALA A 251 -9.08 -10.22 -13.23
C ALA A 251 -9.54 -9.44 -14.46
N VAL A 252 -9.38 -8.12 -14.40
CA VAL A 252 -9.41 -7.23 -15.55
C VAL A 252 -8.00 -6.95 -15.99
N ILE A 253 -7.71 -7.12 -17.29
CA ILE A 253 -6.41 -6.80 -17.87
C ILE A 253 -6.57 -5.84 -19.05
N GLN A 254 -5.59 -4.93 -19.17
CA GLN A 254 -5.40 -4.13 -20.37
C GLN A 254 -4.31 -4.74 -21.23
N VAL A 255 -4.58 -4.87 -22.53
CA VAL A 255 -3.66 -5.46 -23.51
C VAL A 255 -3.58 -4.55 -24.73
N ALA A 256 -2.39 -4.30 -25.28
CA ALA A 256 -2.28 -3.61 -26.56
C ALA A 256 -3.05 -4.37 -27.64
N ARG A 257 -3.85 -3.68 -28.48
CA ARG A 257 -4.74 -4.31 -29.47
C ARG A 257 -3.98 -5.27 -30.40
N GLY A 258 -2.78 -4.90 -30.81
CA GLY A 258 -1.94 -5.75 -31.65
C GLY A 258 -1.47 -7.06 -31.00
N ARG A 259 -1.60 -7.18 -29.67
CA ARG A 259 -1.22 -8.37 -28.90
C ARG A 259 -2.41 -9.18 -28.38
N ALA A 260 -3.65 -8.71 -28.56
CA ALA A 260 -4.84 -9.40 -28.07
C ALA A 260 -4.92 -10.86 -28.58
N ALA A 261 -4.69 -11.08 -29.89
CA ALA A 261 -4.69 -12.42 -30.47
C ALA A 261 -3.55 -13.32 -29.95
N GLU A 262 -2.43 -12.78 -29.46
CA GLU A 262 -1.39 -13.54 -28.79
C GLU A 262 -1.88 -14.03 -27.41
N VAL A 263 -2.50 -13.14 -26.65
CA VAL A 263 -3.07 -13.45 -25.33
C VAL A 263 -4.17 -14.51 -25.46
N GLU A 264 -5.08 -14.36 -26.44
CA GLU A 264 -6.14 -15.37 -26.71
C GLU A 264 -5.52 -16.75 -26.99
N ARG A 265 -4.51 -16.84 -27.86
CA ARG A 265 -3.81 -18.11 -28.16
C ARG A 265 -3.15 -18.73 -26.93
N ASP A 266 -2.54 -17.92 -26.06
CA ASP A 266 -1.89 -18.43 -24.85
C ASP A 266 -2.94 -18.99 -23.88
N PHE A 267 -4.12 -18.34 -23.73
CA PHE A 267 -5.24 -18.86 -22.95
C PHE A 267 -5.81 -20.14 -23.55
N GLU A 268 -6.00 -20.22 -24.87
CA GLU A 268 -6.44 -21.43 -25.57
C GLU A 268 -5.46 -22.59 -25.38
N ALA A 269 -4.17 -22.33 -25.56
CA ALA A 269 -3.11 -23.36 -25.38
C ALA A 269 -3.04 -23.91 -23.95
N ALA A 270 -3.37 -23.10 -22.95
CA ALA A 270 -3.48 -23.53 -21.55
C ALA A 270 -4.80 -24.25 -21.24
N GLY A 271 -5.74 -24.31 -22.21
CA GLY A 271 -7.08 -24.85 -22.02
C GLY A 271 -7.99 -23.95 -21.17
N MET A 272 -7.71 -22.65 -21.17
CA MET A 272 -8.44 -21.61 -20.42
C MET A 272 -9.10 -20.57 -21.31
N GLY A 273 -9.20 -20.77 -22.62
CA GLY A 273 -9.85 -19.84 -23.53
C GLY A 273 -11.30 -19.51 -23.15
N TRP A 274 -11.99 -20.42 -22.47
CA TRP A 274 -13.36 -20.22 -21.95
C TRP A 274 -13.46 -19.08 -20.92
N SER A 275 -12.36 -18.78 -20.21
CA SER A 275 -12.35 -17.77 -19.15
C SER A 275 -12.15 -16.35 -19.68
N LEU A 276 -11.62 -16.19 -20.90
CA LEU A 276 -11.26 -14.88 -21.45
C LEU A 276 -12.45 -14.26 -22.20
N LYS A 277 -12.77 -13.01 -21.86
CA LYS A 277 -13.87 -12.26 -22.47
C LYS A 277 -13.40 -10.84 -22.83
N TYR A 278 -13.73 -10.40 -24.04
CA TYR A 278 -13.55 -9.01 -24.42
C TYR A 278 -14.55 -8.13 -23.67
N LEU A 279 -14.06 -7.05 -23.05
CA LEU A 279 -14.90 -6.09 -22.33
C LEU A 279 -15.14 -4.82 -23.16
N GLY A 280 -14.07 -4.23 -23.70
CA GLY A 280 -14.16 -2.91 -24.34
C GLY A 280 -12.82 -2.20 -24.45
N ASN A 281 -12.85 -0.87 -24.38
CA ASN A 281 -11.68 -0.02 -24.61
C ASN A 281 -11.63 1.16 -23.64
N LEU A 282 -10.48 1.84 -23.60
CA LEU A 282 -10.34 3.13 -22.93
C LEU A 282 -10.97 4.25 -23.76
N THR A 283 -11.52 5.26 -23.10
CA THR A 283 -12.08 6.46 -23.69
C THR A 283 -11.40 7.73 -23.19
N GLN A 284 -11.74 8.89 -23.76
CA GLN A 284 -11.18 10.19 -23.34
C GLN A 284 -12.14 11.01 -22.47
N ASP A 285 -13.35 10.54 -22.28
CA ASP A 285 -14.46 11.29 -21.72
C ASP A 285 -14.60 11.20 -20.19
N ASP A 286 -13.65 10.53 -19.51
CA ASP A 286 -13.65 10.35 -18.03
C ASP A 286 -14.95 9.72 -17.48
N HIS A 287 -15.63 8.88 -18.31
CA HIS A 287 -16.88 8.20 -17.94
C HIS A 287 -16.74 6.69 -17.97
N LEU A 288 -17.51 6.02 -17.11
CA LEU A 288 -17.82 4.61 -17.24
C LEU A 288 -19.07 4.48 -18.12
N ASN A 289 -18.89 4.05 -19.36
CA ASN A 289 -19.98 3.81 -20.29
C ASN A 289 -20.19 2.31 -20.49
N ILE A 290 -21.41 1.81 -20.23
CA ILE A 290 -21.77 0.40 -20.45
C ILE A 290 -22.83 0.33 -21.51
N TYR A 291 -22.56 -0.47 -22.55
CA TYR A 291 -23.46 -0.72 -23.66
C TYR A 291 -24.01 -2.15 -23.61
N LEU A 292 -25.27 -2.29 -23.90
CA LEU A 292 -25.97 -3.57 -24.07
C LEU A 292 -26.88 -3.47 -25.30
N GLU A 293 -26.77 -4.41 -26.24
CA GLU A 293 -27.49 -4.41 -27.51
C GLU A 293 -27.37 -3.07 -28.28
N GLY A 294 -26.18 -2.49 -28.24
CA GLY A 294 -25.85 -1.22 -28.87
C GLY A 294 -26.44 0.03 -28.20
N LYS A 295 -27.09 -0.11 -27.04
CA LYS A 295 -27.62 1.01 -26.25
C LYS A 295 -26.76 1.27 -25.03
N CYS A 296 -26.46 2.54 -24.75
CA CYS A 296 -25.85 2.93 -23.50
C CYS A 296 -26.87 2.73 -22.36
N VAL A 297 -26.58 1.81 -21.46
CA VAL A 297 -27.45 1.45 -20.30
C VAL A 297 -26.95 2.06 -19.01
N LEU A 298 -25.69 2.48 -18.95
CA LEU A 298 -25.07 3.21 -17.85
C LEU A 298 -24.05 4.19 -18.42
N SER A 299 -24.04 5.42 -17.92
CA SER A 299 -23.01 6.42 -18.21
C SER A 299 -22.82 7.27 -16.96
N GLU A 300 -21.69 7.12 -16.28
CA GLU A 300 -21.41 7.78 -15.00
C GLU A 300 -20.04 8.45 -15.05
N ASP A 301 -19.97 9.68 -14.53
CA ASP A 301 -18.69 10.42 -14.40
C ASP A 301 -17.78 9.77 -13.35
N ARG A 302 -16.49 9.64 -13.66
CA ARG A 302 -15.49 9.04 -12.75
C ARG A 302 -15.44 9.74 -11.40
N VAL A 303 -15.52 11.08 -11.38
CA VAL A 303 -15.46 11.87 -10.13
C VAL A 303 -16.65 11.54 -9.23
N ASP A 304 -17.84 11.40 -9.80
CA ASP A 304 -19.04 11.06 -9.04
C ASP A 304 -18.96 9.65 -8.47
N LEU A 305 -18.48 8.69 -9.27
CA LEU A 305 -18.21 7.32 -8.82
C LEU A 305 -17.15 7.28 -7.72
N GLN A 306 -16.04 8.02 -7.87
CA GLN A 306 -14.95 8.07 -6.88
C GLN A 306 -15.38 8.75 -5.57
N LYS A 307 -16.23 9.77 -5.66
CA LYS A 307 -16.85 10.39 -4.49
C LYS A 307 -17.77 9.42 -3.76
N ALA A 308 -18.62 8.69 -4.48
CA ALA A 308 -19.47 7.67 -3.88
C ALA A 308 -18.66 6.56 -3.19
N TRP A 309 -17.58 6.09 -3.83
CA TRP A 309 -16.66 5.10 -3.28
C TRP A 309 -15.98 5.59 -1.99
N ASN A 310 -15.62 6.87 -1.93
CA ASN A 310 -14.87 7.45 -0.81
C ASN A 310 -15.76 8.07 0.29
N GLU A 311 -17.06 8.19 0.05
CA GLU A 311 -17.99 8.94 0.93
C GLU A 311 -17.99 8.43 2.37
N VAL A 312 -18.07 7.11 2.57
CA VAL A 312 -18.11 6.53 3.92
C VAL A 312 -16.83 6.83 4.68
N SER A 313 -15.67 6.67 4.05
CA SER A 313 -14.37 6.95 4.65
C SER A 313 -14.22 8.44 4.99
N TRP A 314 -14.70 9.31 4.10
CA TRP A 314 -14.72 10.76 4.35
C TRP A 314 -15.61 11.13 5.54
N GLN A 315 -16.84 10.59 5.63
CA GLN A 315 -17.74 10.87 6.75
C GLN A 315 -17.15 10.38 8.09
N ILE A 316 -16.51 9.22 8.11
CA ILE A 316 -15.82 8.70 9.30
C ILE A 316 -14.65 9.63 9.67
N ALA A 317 -13.84 10.05 8.69
CA ALA A 317 -12.74 10.99 8.93
C ALA A 317 -13.24 12.32 9.50
N ARG A 318 -14.34 12.89 8.96
CA ARG A 318 -14.95 14.12 9.49
C ARG A 318 -15.39 14.01 10.95
N MET A 319 -15.88 12.84 11.37
CA MET A 319 -16.31 12.62 12.76
C MET A 319 -15.15 12.39 13.71
N ARG A 320 -14.06 11.80 13.24
CA ARG A 320 -12.90 11.41 14.05
C ARG A 320 -11.84 12.51 14.13
N ASP A 321 -11.58 13.16 13.00
CA ASP A 321 -10.45 14.07 12.81
C ASP A 321 -10.93 15.54 12.68
N ASN A 322 -10.06 16.42 12.20
CA ASN A 322 -10.45 17.81 11.89
C ASN A 322 -11.35 17.83 10.64
N PRO A 323 -12.61 18.30 10.72
CA PRO A 323 -13.55 18.29 9.60
C PRO A 323 -13.08 19.07 8.38
N GLU A 324 -12.41 20.23 8.56
CA GLU A 324 -11.93 21.07 7.46
C GLU A 324 -10.84 20.35 6.65
N CYS A 325 -9.95 19.61 7.32
CA CYS A 325 -8.93 18.81 6.67
C CYS A 325 -9.55 17.63 5.89
N ALA A 326 -10.51 16.93 6.49
CA ALA A 326 -11.24 15.83 5.83
C ALA A 326 -12.01 16.33 4.59
N ASP A 327 -12.69 17.49 4.69
CA ASP A 327 -13.40 18.09 3.57
C ASP A 327 -12.45 18.54 2.46
N SER A 328 -11.29 19.11 2.81
CA SER A 328 -10.25 19.50 1.85
C SER A 328 -9.70 18.30 1.08
N GLU A 329 -9.45 17.18 1.76
CA GLU A 329 -8.99 15.93 1.12
C GLU A 329 -10.04 15.36 0.16
N TYR A 330 -11.30 15.30 0.58
CA TYR A 330 -12.38 14.82 -0.27
C TYR A 330 -12.62 15.72 -1.50
N ALA A 331 -12.42 17.03 -1.36
CA ALA A 331 -12.55 17.98 -2.46
C ALA A 331 -11.52 17.76 -3.59
N LEU A 332 -10.33 17.21 -3.27
CA LEU A 332 -9.28 16.90 -4.27
C LEU A 332 -9.74 15.90 -5.33
N ILE A 333 -10.71 15.03 -5.03
CA ILE A 333 -11.29 14.11 -6.01
C ILE A 333 -11.85 14.84 -7.23
N SER A 334 -12.33 16.08 -7.04
CA SER A 334 -12.90 16.91 -8.10
C SER A 334 -11.85 17.68 -8.91
N ASP A 335 -10.60 17.69 -8.47
CA ASP A 335 -9.53 18.40 -9.17
C ASP A 335 -8.99 17.55 -10.32
N LYS A 336 -9.61 17.72 -11.50
CA LYS A 336 -9.22 17.04 -12.75
C LYS A 336 -7.82 17.47 -13.26
N HIS A 337 -7.22 18.52 -12.69
CA HIS A 337 -5.89 19.02 -13.07
C HIS A 337 -4.79 18.57 -12.11
N ASN A 338 -5.15 17.85 -11.05
CA ASN A 338 -4.17 17.25 -10.15
C ASN A 338 -3.40 16.14 -10.88
N GLY A 339 -2.16 16.45 -11.27
CA GLY A 339 -1.29 15.52 -11.99
C GLY A 339 -0.68 14.42 -11.12
N GLY A 340 -1.09 14.32 -9.85
CA GLY A 340 -0.50 13.37 -8.89
C GLY A 340 0.93 13.75 -8.50
N LEU A 341 1.72 12.73 -8.16
CA LEU A 341 3.13 12.92 -7.79
C LEU A 341 4.00 13.02 -9.05
N VAL A 342 4.85 14.04 -9.08
CA VAL A 342 5.78 14.28 -10.20
C VAL A 342 7.20 14.36 -9.67
N LEU A 343 8.17 13.94 -10.48
CA LEU A 343 9.59 13.99 -10.18
C LEU A 343 10.27 14.88 -11.22
N THR A 344 11.01 15.88 -10.76
CA THR A 344 11.81 16.74 -11.64
C THR A 344 13.16 17.00 -10.98
N MET A 345 14.19 16.35 -11.47
CA MET A 345 15.55 16.48 -10.93
C MET A 345 16.42 17.25 -11.92
N GLY A 346 17.15 18.25 -11.41
CA GLY A 346 18.18 18.96 -12.17
C GLY A 346 19.58 18.37 -12.00
N PHE A 347 19.69 17.21 -11.35
CA PHE A 347 20.93 16.49 -11.06
C PHE A 347 20.78 15.00 -11.38
N ASP A 348 21.89 14.30 -11.55
CA ASP A 348 21.93 12.86 -11.76
C ASP A 348 21.94 12.15 -10.39
N PRO A 349 20.87 11.41 -10.01
CA PRO A 349 20.83 10.72 -8.72
C PRO A 349 21.81 9.54 -8.64
N GLU A 350 22.30 9.03 -9.77
CA GLU A 350 23.28 7.93 -9.84
C GLU A 350 24.73 8.42 -9.71
N GLU A 351 24.96 9.74 -9.74
CA GLU A 351 26.29 10.30 -9.61
C GLU A 351 26.84 10.14 -8.18
N ASN A 352 27.93 9.40 -8.03
CA ASN A 352 28.58 9.23 -6.73
C ASN A 352 29.59 10.37 -6.46
N LEU A 353 29.08 11.48 -5.94
CA LEU A 353 29.90 12.66 -5.58
C LEU A 353 30.94 12.37 -4.50
N ALA A 354 30.74 11.34 -3.67
CA ALA A 354 31.66 10.98 -2.58
C ALA A 354 32.87 10.15 -3.08
N ALA A 355 32.76 9.48 -4.21
CA ALA A 355 33.79 8.56 -4.70
C ALA A 355 35.21 9.16 -4.80
N PRO A 356 35.43 10.39 -5.32
CA PRO A 356 36.76 11.01 -5.37
C PRO A 356 37.37 11.20 -3.99
N PHE A 357 36.57 11.52 -2.98
CA PHE A 357 37.01 11.79 -1.61
C PHE A 357 37.27 10.51 -0.83
N ILE A 358 36.41 9.49 -1.00
CA ILE A 358 36.58 8.16 -0.39
C ILE A 358 37.92 7.55 -0.79
N ASN A 359 38.34 7.72 -2.04
CA ASN A 359 39.60 7.20 -2.58
C ASN A 359 40.84 7.85 -1.98
N THR A 360 40.73 9.03 -1.35
CA THR A 360 41.86 9.67 -0.66
C THR A 360 42.22 8.98 0.66
N GLY A 361 41.34 8.17 1.23
CA GLY A 361 41.51 7.54 2.53
C GLY A 361 41.35 8.49 3.73
N VAL A 362 41.10 9.78 3.49
CA VAL A 362 40.82 10.76 4.56
C VAL A 362 39.34 10.69 4.92
N ARG A 363 39.04 10.41 6.18
CA ARG A 363 37.67 10.31 6.70
C ARG A 363 37.43 11.35 7.80
N PRO A 364 36.76 12.48 7.48
CA PRO A 364 36.37 13.46 8.49
C PRO A 364 35.40 12.85 9.49
N LYS A 365 35.49 13.25 10.77
CA LYS A 365 34.64 12.71 11.82
C LYS A 365 33.30 13.41 11.92
N VAL A 366 32.21 12.64 11.96
CA VAL A 366 30.85 13.13 12.23
C VAL A 366 30.34 12.51 13.53
N ALA A 367 29.81 13.35 14.42
CA ALA A 367 29.13 12.90 15.63
C ALA A 367 27.71 12.44 15.28
N ILE A 368 27.43 11.16 15.44
CA ILE A 368 26.08 10.61 15.37
C ILE A 368 25.45 10.78 16.74
N LEU A 369 24.76 11.90 16.92
CA LEU A 369 24.27 12.32 18.22
C LEU A 369 22.96 11.63 18.55
N ARG A 370 22.89 11.06 19.75
CA ARG A 370 21.69 10.45 20.28
C ARG A 370 21.45 10.76 21.75
N GLU A 371 20.20 10.62 22.14
CA GLU A 371 19.73 10.67 23.53
C GLU A 371 18.91 9.42 23.81
N GLN A 372 18.59 9.17 25.07
CA GLN A 372 17.67 8.11 25.48
C GLN A 372 16.36 8.18 24.66
N GLY A 373 15.96 7.06 24.04
CA GLY A 373 14.78 6.96 23.19
C GLY A 373 15.03 7.20 21.70
N VAL A 374 16.24 7.57 21.30
CA VAL A 374 16.67 7.59 19.88
C VAL A 374 16.94 6.15 19.41
N ASN A 375 16.56 5.82 18.16
CA ASN A 375 16.66 4.46 17.64
C ASN A 375 17.11 4.33 16.18
N SER A 376 17.58 5.42 15.56
CA SER A 376 18.05 5.43 14.15
C SER A 376 19.53 5.81 14.01
N GLN A 377 20.34 5.64 15.06
CA GLN A 377 21.75 5.99 15.04
C GLN A 377 22.59 5.06 14.15
N ASN A 378 22.22 3.79 14.04
CA ASN A 378 22.95 2.83 13.20
C ASN A 378 22.76 3.14 11.71
N GLU A 379 21.54 3.43 11.30
CA GLU A 379 21.17 3.82 9.93
C GLU A 379 21.85 5.14 9.55
N MET A 380 21.84 6.11 10.45
CA MET A 380 22.54 7.38 10.26
C MET A 380 24.05 7.18 10.12
N ALA A 381 24.64 6.37 10.97
CA ALA A 381 26.07 6.04 10.90
C ALA A 381 26.40 5.34 9.58
N SER A 382 25.57 4.41 9.13
CA SER A 382 25.74 3.71 7.84
C SER A 382 25.75 4.69 6.68
N ALA A 383 24.80 5.64 6.64
CA ALA A 383 24.72 6.65 5.59
C ALA A 383 25.98 7.51 5.53
N PHE A 384 26.47 7.98 6.67
CA PHE A 384 27.72 8.77 6.73
C PHE A 384 28.96 7.96 6.38
N LEU A 385 29.04 6.68 6.76
CA LEU A 385 30.14 5.79 6.37
C LEU A 385 30.18 5.58 4.85
N GLN A 386 29.01 5.39 4.21
CA GLN A 386 28.90 5.28 2.75
C GLN A 386 29.33 6.58 2.05
N ALA A 387 29.00 7.73 2.64
CA ALA A 387 29.44 9.04 2.15
C ALA A 387 30.94 9.35 2.41
N GLY A 388 31.69 8.43 3.04
CA GLY A 388 33.14 8.56 3.24
C GLY A 388 33.55 9.24 4.53
N PHE A 389 32.67 9.42 5.48
CA PHE A 389 32.99 9.95 6.81
C PHE A 389 33.38 8.85 7.80
N ASP A 390 33.99 9.25 8.91
CA ASP A 390 34.17 8.44 10.12
C ASP A 390 33.01 8.76 11.08
N ALA A 391 32.02 7.87 11.16
CA ALA A 391 30.82 8.06 11.96
C ALA A 391 31.07 7.59 13.41
N VAL A 392 30.97 8.50 14.36
CA VAL A 392 31.21 8.23 15.78
C VAL A 392 29.91 8.34 16.56
N ASP A 393 29.48 7.26 17.20
CA ASP A 393 28.32 7.25 18.11
C ASP A 393 28.60 8.12 19.33
N VAL A 394 27.78 9.14 19.55
CA VAL A 394 27.91 10.10 20.66
C VAL A 394 26.58 10.21 21.39
N HIS A 395 26.55 9.70 22.62
CA HIS A 395 25.41 9.90 23.51
C HIS A 395 25.55 11.25 24.25
N MET A 396 24.42 11.88 24.58
CA MET A 396 24.43 13.16 25.31
C MET A 396 25.21 13.09 26.62
N THR A 397 25.24 11.94 27.31
CA THR A 397 26.05 11.75 28.52
C THR A 397 27.55 11.82 28.24
N ASP A 398 28.01 11.48 27.03
CA ASP A 398 29.43 11.61 26.66
C ASP A 398 29.87 13.07 26.59
N LEU A 399 28.97 13.92 26.09
CA LEU A 399 29.19 15.37 26.06
C LEU A 399 29.12 15.99 27.47
N LEU A 400 28.17 15.55 28.29
CA LEU A 400 28.00 16.01 29.68
C LEU A 400 29.22 15.67 30.54
N GLU A 401 29.70 14.46 30.46
CA GLU A 401 30.85 13.96 31.23
C GLU A 401 32.20 14.34 30.60
N GLY A 402 32.18 14.86 29.36
CA GLY A 402 33.38 15.29 28.66
C GLY A 402 34.22 14.16 28.06
N ARG A 403 33.64 12.97 27.88
CA ARG A 403 34.23 11.84 27.15
C ARG A 403 34.34 12.13 25.64
N ALA A 404 33.39 12.90 25.09
CA ALA A 404 33.44 13.44 23.75
C ALA A 404 33.34 14.96 23.76
N LYS A 405 33.90 15.62 22.74
CA LYS A 405 33.85 17.07 22.56
C LYS A 405 33.38 17.38 21.14
N LEU A 406 32.39 18.27 20.96
CA LEU A 406 31.90 18.64 19.65
C LEU A 406 33.01 19.23 18.75
N ALA A 407 34.02 19.86 19.34
CA ALA A 407 35.16 20.41 18.62
C ALA A 407 36.02 19.36 17.86
N ASP A 408 35.84 18.07 18.16
CA ASP A 408 36.57 16.98 17.51
C ASP A 408 35.90 16.51 16.20
N PHE A 409 34.74 17.09 15.84
CA PHE A 409 33.93 16.71 14.70
C PHE A 409 33.73 17.84 13.71
N VAL A 410 33.67 17.49 12.41
CA VAL A 410 33.29 18.42 11.34
C VAL A 410 31.77 18.45 11.10
N GLY A 411 31.07 17.44 11.53
CA GLY A 411 29.62 17.31 11.38
C GLY A 411 28.94 16.78 12.63
N LEU A 412 27.68 17.17 12.78
CA LEU A 412 26.77 16.73 13.83
C LEU A 412 25.48 16.23 13.16
N ALA A 413 25.17 14.96 13.33
CA ALA A 413 23.92 14.36 12.87
C ALA A 413 23.04 13.97 14.07
N ALA A 414 21.95 14.71 14.28
CA ALA A 414 20.96 14.43 15.31
C ALA A 414 19.91 13.47 14.75
N CYS A 415 19.79 12.29 15.37
CA CYS A 415 18.99 11.19 14.87
C CYS A 415 17.51 11.26 15.27
N GLY A 416 16.69 10.47 14.60
CA GLY A 416 15.28 10.28 14.89
C GLY A 416 15.00 9.32 16.03
N GLY A 417 13.76 9.25 16.45
CA GLY A 417 13.27 8.45 17.56
C GLY A 417 12.32 9.24 18.45
N PHE A 418 12.30 8.89 19.75
CA PHE A 418 11.44 9.51 20.77
C PHE A 418 12.29 9.93 21.97
N SER A 419 13.16 10.92 21.77
CA SER A 419 14.08 11.36 22.81
C SER A 419 13.35 11.77 24.10
N CYS A 420 13.80 11.25 25.23
CA CYS A 420 13.17 11.43 26.55
C CYS A 420 11.67 11.04 26.57
N GLY A 421 11.22 10.12 25.70
CA GLY A 421 9.82 9.70 25.57
C GLY A 421 8.88 10.84 25.16
N ASP A 422 9.39 11.89 24.52
CA ASP A 422 8.67 13.11 24.12
C ASP A 422 7.89 13.81 25.24
N VAL A 423 8.30 13.62 26.50
CA VAL A 423 7.57 14.11 27.69
C VAL A 423 7.37 15.63 27.68
N LEU A 424 8.30 16.38 27.12
CA LEU A 424 8.23 17.85 27.01
C LEU A 424 7.95 18.32 25.58
N GLY A 425 7.29 17.47 24.77
CA GLY A 425 7.12 17.63 23.35
C GLY A 425 8.26 16.99 22.55
N ALA A 426 7.99 16.66 21.29
CA ALA A 426 8.93 15.98 20.41
C ALA A 426 10.27 16.74 20.30
N GLY A 427 11.36 16.10 20.66
CA GLY A 427 12.70 16.71 20.76
C GLY A 427 12.88 17.68 21.93
N GLY A 428 11.80 17.98 22.70
CA GLY A 428 11.79 19.04 23.71
C GLY A 428 12.69 18.75 24.90
N GLY A 429 12.64 17.54 25.44
CA GLY A 429 13.51 17.13 26.56
C GLY A 429 14.98 17.22 26.19
N TRP A 430 15.34 16.74 25.00
CA TRP A 430 16.69 16.79 24.46
C TRP A 430 17.19 18.23 24.27
N ALA A 431 16.40 19.09 23.63
CA ALA A 431 16.74 20.50 23.46
C ALA A 431 16.93 21.22 24.80
N LYS A 432 16.07 20.98 25.79
CA LYS A 432 16.15 21.58 27.13
C LYS A 432 17.39 21.12 27.89
N THR A 433 17.82 19.88 27.74
CA THR A 433 19.09 19.40 28.30
C THR A 433 20.26 20.24 27.80
N ILE A 434 20.26 20.64 26.53
CA ILE A 434 21.29 21.50 25.95
C ILE A 434 21.14 22.94 26.43
N LEU A 435 19.92 23.51 26.34
CA LEU A 435 19.67 24.93 26.61
C LEU A 435 19.87 25.30 28.10
N HIS A 436 19.57 24.39 29.01
CA HIS A 436 19.67 24.66 30.46
C HIS A 436 20.96 24.15 31.09
N ASN A 437 21.91 23.65 30.29
CA ASN A 437 23.26 23.33 30.76
C ASN A 437 24.28 24.29 30.12
N ALA A 438 24.83 25.18 30.89
CA ALA A 438 25.74 26.23 30.39
C ALA A 438 26.95 25.69 29.61
N LYS A 439 27.49 24.53 30.01
CA LYS A 439 28.63 23.90 29.32
C LYS A 439 28.19 23.36 27.94
N LEU A 440 27.05 22.66 27.87
CA LEU A 440 26.51 22.16 26.62
C LEU A 440 26.10 23.30 25.70
N GLN A 441 25.34 24.26 26.21
CA GLN A 441 24.90 25.44 25.44
C GLN A 441 26.10 26.16 24.78
N SER A 442 27.16 26.42 25.54
CA SER A 442 28.38 27.04 25.01
C SER A 442 29.08 26.18 23.96
N SER A 443 29.12 24.84 24.18
CA SER A 443 29.72 23.90 23.23
C SER A 443 28.96 23.82 21.91
N PHE A 444 27.63 23.71 21.97
CA PHE A 444 26.76 23.70 20.78
C PHE A 444 26.79 25.03 20.05
N ARG A 445 26.72 26.18 20.74
CA ARG A 445 26.83 27.49 20.14
C ARG A 445 28.14 27.62 19.37
N ARG A 446 29.29 27.28 19.98
CA ARG A 446 30.61 27.33 19.31
C ARG A 446 30.66 26.44 18.08
N PHE A 447 30.04 25.24 18.16
CA PHE A 447 29.99 24.31 17.02
C PHE A 447 29.22 24.94 15.87
N PHE A 448 28.04 25.48 16.13
CA PHE A 448 27.18 26.12 15.10
C PHE A 448 27.79 27.39 14.51
N GLU A 449 28.59 28.13 15.29
CA GLU A 449 29.29 29.34 14.85
C GLU A 449 30.57 29.03 14.06
N THR A 450 31.03 27.78 14.03
CA THR A 450 32.26 27.39 13.33
C THR A 450 31.97 27.18 11.83
N PRO A 451 32.55 28.00 10.91
CA PRO A 451 32.20 27.98 9.48
C PRO A 451 32.54 26.67 8.75
N THR A 452 33.37 25.82 9.33
CA THR A 452 33.85 24.55 8.76
C THR A 452 33.08 23.34 9.29
N THR A 453 32.03 23.56 10.03
CA THR A 453 31.17 22.50 10.55
C THR A 453 29.78 22.52 9.90
N PHE A 454 29.11 21.38 9.91
CA PHE A 454 27.72 21.27 9.45
C PHE A 454 26.85 20.50 10.46
N THR A 455 25.53 20.68 10.34
CA THR A 455 24.55 20.01 11.19
C THR A 455 23.42 19.46 10.35
N LEU A 456 23.05 18.20 10.59
CA LEU A 456 21.89 17.53 10.03
C LEU A 456 20.97 17.07 11.16
N GLY A 457 19.70 17.44 11.12
CA GLY A 457 18.67 16.92 12.00
C GLY A 457 17.62 16.14 11.23
N VAL A 458 17.32 14.94 11.69
CA VAL A 458 16.34 14.06 11.06
C VAL A 458 15.23 13.71 12.07
N CYS A 459 13.97 13.85 11.67
CA CYS A 459 12.79 13.50 12.48
C CYS A 459 12.84 14.17 13.87
N ASN A 460 12.92 13.41 14.95
CA ASN A 460 13.03 13.93 16.31
C ASN A 460 14.29 14.80 16.51
N GLY A 461 15.40 14.46 15.84
CA GLY A 461 16.60 15.31 15.81
C GLY A 461 16.36 16.67 15.14
N CYS A 462 15.56 16.72 14.07
CA CYS A 462 15.15 17.98 13.44
C CYS A 462 14.28 18.82 14.40
N GLN A 463 13.33 18.18 15.07
CA GLN A 463 12.49 18.84 16.09
C GLN A 463 13.32 19.37 17.27
N MET A 464 14.35 18.65 17.68
CA MET A 464 15.29 19.10 18.70
C MET A 464 16.09 20.31 18.22
N ILE A 465 16.72 20.25 17.04
CA ILE A 465 17.56 21.32 16.49
C ILE A 465 16.75 22.60 16.26
N SER A 466 15.48 22.49 15.81
CA SER A 466 14.62 23.65 15.62
C SER A 466 14.38 24.44 16.92
N GLN A 467 14.42 23.78 18.07
CA GLN A 467 14.33 24.44 19.39
C GLN A 467 15.65 25.07 19.85
N LEU A 468 16.77 24.77 19.17
CA LEU A 468 18.07 25.38 19.39
C LEU A 468 18.33 26.58 18.46
N LYS A 469 17.34 27.04 17.70
CA LYS A 469 17.50 28.09 16.68
C LYS A 469 18.22 29.33 17.15
N ASP A 470 18.05 29.73 18.42
CA ASP A 470 18.72 30.89 19.02
C ASP A 470 20.24 30.68 19.24
N LEU A 471 20.72 29.45 19.07
CA LEU A 471 22.15 29.11 19.10
C LEU A 471 22.76 29.00 17.70
N ILE A 472 21.92 28.97 16.66
CA ILE A 472 22.32 28.71 15.27
C ILE A 472 22.31 30.02 14.47
N PRO A 473 23.43 30.51 13.97
CA PRO A 473 23.44 31.73 13.18
C PRO A 473 22.52 31.65 11.95
N GLY A 474 21.65 32.65 11.78
CA GLY A 474 20.74 32.77 10.65
C GLY A 474 19.46 31.90 10.73
N ALA A 475 19.24 31.20 11.84
CA ALA A 475 18.05 30.34 12.05
C ALA A 475 16.89 31.02 12.78
N GLU A 476 16.94 32.33 13.03
CA GLU A 476 15.93 33.09 13.79
C GLU A 476 14.55 32.98 13.16
N HIS A 477 14.48 32.86 11.84
CA HIS A 477 13.24 32.75 11.07
C HIS A 477 12.62 31.33 11.05
N TRP A 478 13.30 30.32 11.60
CA TRP A 478 12.77 28.95 11.59
C TRP A 478 11.47 28.86 12.36
N PRO A 479 10.45 28.16 11.80
CA PRO A 479 9.19 27.92 12.49
C PRO A 479 9.36 26.95 13.65
N ALA A 480 8.37 26.90 14.52
CA ALA A 480 8.23 25.85 15.51
C ALA A 480 7.42 24.67 14.95
N PHE A 481 7.78 23.46 15.34
CA PHE A 481 6.95 22.28 15.09
C PHE A 481 5.78 22.31 16.09
N VAL A 482 4.58 22.18 15.56
CA VAL A 482 3.33 22.16 16.31
C VAL A 482 2.48 20.96 15.91
N ARG A 483 1.37 20.72 16.60
CA ARG A 483 0.42 19.65 16.25
C ARG A 483 -0.16 19.90 14.84
N ASN A 484 -0.31 18.84 14.04
CA ASN A 484 -0.95 18.91 12.74
C ASN A 484 -2.39 19.45 12.84
N LEU A 485 -2.81 20.21 11.84
CA LEU A 485 -4.18 20.70 11.77
C LEU A 485 -5.20 19.57 11.68
N SER A 486 -4.87 18.48 11.03
CA SER A 486 -5.68 17.26 10.97
C SER A 486 -5.84 16.55 12.31
N GLU A 487 -5.01 16.90 13.30
CA GLU A 487 -4.92 16.23 14.61
C GLU A 487 -4.48 14.75 14.52
N GLN A 488 -4.03 14.31 13.35
CA GLN A 488 -3.57 12.95 13.08
C GLN A 488 -2.09 12.92 12.71
N PHE A 489 -1.50 11.73 12.81
CA PHE A 489 -0.19 11.45 12.23
C PHE A 489 -0.33 11.35 10.71
N GLU A 490 0.34 12.23 9.99
CA GLU A 490 0.30 12.27 8.52
C GLU A 490 1.44 11.45 7.94
N ALA A 491 1.12 10.23 7.48
CA ALA A 491 2.03 9.34 6.76
C ALA A 491 1.66 9.35 5.27
N ARG A 492 2.22 10.27 4.51
CA ARG A 492 1.89 10.48 3.09
C ARG A 492 3.15 10.55 2.25
N LEU A 493 3.09 10.00 1.05
CA LEU A 493 4.03 10.34 -0.01
C LEU A 493 3.59 11.68 -0.62
N VAL A 494 4.47 12.67 -0.59
CA VAL A 494 4.18 14.04 -1.04
C VAL A 494 5.32 14.56 -1.90
N ASN A 495 5.00 15.44 -2.85
CA ASN A 495 6.02 16.19 -3.54
C ASN A 495 6.58 17.31 -2.65
N VAL A 496 7.90 17.45 -2.65
CA VAL A 496 8.61 18.58 -2.04
C VAL A 496 9.43 19.30 -3.12
N LYS A 497 9.34 20.63 -3.12
CA LYS A 497 10.17 21.48 -3.99
C LYS A 497 11.32 22.06 -3.19
N ILE A 498 12.55 21.87 -3.67
CA ILE A 498 13.73 22.48 -3.07
C ILE A 498 13.78 23.95 -3.47
N LEU A 499 13.68 24.82 -2.46
CA LEU A 499 13.81 26.26 -2.63
C LEU A 499 15.28 26.66 -2.61
N GLU A 500 15.59 27.88 -3.05
CA GLU A 500 16.92 28.47 -2.90
C GLU A 500 17.34 28.45 -1.42
N SER A 501 18.51 27.89 -1.15
CA SER A 501 18.98 27.65 0.21
C SER A 501 20.51 27.78 0.28
N PRO A 502 21.05 28.40 1.35
CA PRO A 502 22.49 28.42 1.62
C PRO A 502 23.00 27.07 2.17
N SER A 503 22.14 26.08 2.39
CA SER A 503 22.53 24.79 2.93
C SER A 503 23.41 24.00 1.95
N ILE A 504 24.54 23.48 2.45
CA ILE A 504 25.41 22.60 1.68
C ILE A 504 24.74 21.31 1.19
N PHE A 505 23.66 20.87 1.86
CA PHE A 505 22.89 19.69 1.48
C PHE A 505 22.01 19.91 0.24
N PHE A 506 21.78 21.17 -0.17
CA PHE A 506 20.90 21.51 -1.31
C PHE A 506 21.64 22.26 -2.43
N THR A 507 23.00 22.20 -2.41
CA THR A 507 23.82 22.79 -3.47
C THR A 507 23.42 22.21 -4.83
N ASP A 508 23.17 23.09 -5.81
CA ASP A 508 22.76 22.76 -7.18
C ASP A 508 21.40 21.99 -7.31
N MET A 509 20.60 21.94 -6.26
CA MET A 509 19.31 21.26 -6.24
C MET A 509 18.10 22.21 -6.32
N THR A 510 18.32 23.52 -6.36
CA THR A 510 17.23 24.52 -6.37
C THR A 510 16.26 24.29 -7.52
N GLY A 511 14.97 24.20 -7.20
CA GLY A 511 13.89 23.96 -8.17
C GLY A 511 13.58 22.49 -8.41
N ALA A 512 14.38 21.56 -7.92
CA ALA A 512 14.05 20.14 -7.97
C ALA A 512 12.75 19.84 -7.23
N ILE A 513 11.97 18.93 -7.78
CA ILE A 513 10.75 18.36 -7.17
C ILE A 513 11.03 16.88 -6.95
N LEU A 514 10.96 16.47 -5.70
CA LEU A 514 11.27 15.12 -5.23
C LEU A 514 10.06 14.48 -4.58
#